data_9a1d56d4fc0989441c891569ddcbc57d
#
_entry.id   9a1d56d4fc0989441c891569ddcbc57d
#
_cell.length_a   1.000
_cell.length_b   1.000
_cell.length_c   1.000
_cell.angle_alpha   90.00
_cell.angle_beta   90.00
_cell.angle_gamma   90.00
#
_symmetry.space_group_name_H-M   'P 1'
#
loop_
_entity.id
_entity.type
_entity.pdbx_description
1 polymer ?
#
loop_
_entity_poly.entity_id
_entity_poly.type
_entity_poly.pdbx_seq_one_letter_code
_entity_poly.pdbx_strand_id
1 'polypeptide(L)'
;VKDFNLPQIVLDLIGEDGEKTWTWADQSFFGLGGYEADPGPAWFAASVEIMDMFTLYMPTINHLTGESTGSMTLDIDGNFSVAPTGRTGTFTYDFDDIVPNWSVGKLKVTAPILYGTAIALVGEGAAPTYLPTEFFIVKCDANNLVLAAPAEEGQALYPWAACTFWCFKPKP
;
A
#
# COMPACT_ATOMS: atom_id res chain seq x y z
N VAL A 1 -1.16 -11.80 -27.56
CA VAL A 1 -0.95 -12.25 -26.19
C VAL A 1 0.55 -12.25 -25.90
N LYS A 2 0.94 -11.55 -24.87
CA LYS A 2 2.33 -11.53 -24.46
C LYS A 2 2.60 -12.69 -23.50
N ASP A 3 3.71 -13.39 -23.74
CA ASP A 3 4.18 -14.43 -22.85
C ASP A 3 5.32 -13.84 -22.02
N PHE A 4 5.05 -13.51 -20.77
CA PHE A 4 6.03 -12.84 -19.92
C PHE A 4 6.94 -13.83 -19.19
N ASN A 5 6.67 -15.11 -19.19
CA ASN A 5 7.48 -16.12 -18.50
C ASN A 5 7.90 -15.68 -17.07
N LEU A 6 6.97 -15.11 -16.33
CA LEU A 6 7.18 -14.61 -14.97
C LEU A 6 6.45 -15.50 -13.96
N PRO A 7 6.92 -15.54 -12.69
CA PRO A 7 6.19 -16.23 -11.64
C PRO A 7 4.76 -15.70 -11.51
N GLN A 8 3.82 -16.56 -11.13
CA GLN A 8 2.42 -16.18 -11.03
C GLN A 8 2.20 -15.00 -10.08
N ILE A 9 2.93 -14.93 -8.96
CA ILE A 9 2.77 -13.83 -8.01
C ILE A 9 3.14 -12.47 -8.63
N VAL A 10 4.10 -12.46 -9.55
CA VAL A 10 4.46 -11.23 -10.29
C VAL A 10 3.35 -10.86 -11.25
N LEU A 11 2.78 -11.84 -11.95
CA LEU A 11 1.64 -11.60 -12.86
C LEU A 11 0.41 -11.14 -12.07
N ASP A 12 0.22 -11.62 -10.85
CA ASP A 12 -0.85 -11.16 -9.98
C ASP A 12 -0.67 -9.68 -9.60
N LEU A 13 0.58 -9.24 -9.43
CA LEU A 13 0.90 -7.85 -9.09
C LEU A 13 0.74 -6.90 -10.27
N ILE A 14 1.33 -7.25 -11.42
CA ILE A 14 1.44 -6.35 -12.59
C ILE A 14 0.44 -6.65 -13.71
N GLY A 15 -0.33 -7.73 -13.58
CA GLY A 15 -1.30 -8.14 -14.59
C GLY A 15 -0.71 -9.06 -15.66
N GLU A 16 -1.53 -10.00 -16.11
CA GLU A 16 -1.12 -10.97 -17.13
C GLU A 16 -0.92 -10.33 -18.51
N ASP A 17 -1.55 -9.18 -18.74
CA ASP A 17 -1.40 -8.41 -19.98
C ASP A 17 -0.30 -7.34 -19.89
N GLY A 18 0.43 -7.27 -18.79
CA GLY A 18 1.53 -6.33 -18.62
C GLY A 18 1.18 -5.06 -17.88
N GLU A 19 -0.06 -4.90 -17.45
CA GLU A 19 -0.45 -3.82 -16.53
C GLU A 19 -1.65 -4.24 -15.70
N LYS A 20 -1.78 -3.66 -14.52
CA LYS A 20 -2.91 -3.93 -13.63
C LYS A 20 -3.24 -2.68 -12.82
N THR A 21 -4.52 -2.37 -12.74
CA THR A 21 -5.02 -1.27 -11.94
C THR A 21 -5.62 -1.81 -10.65
N TRP A 22 -5.12 -1.28 -9.54
CA TRP A 22 -5.57 -1.59 -8.20
C TRP A 22 -6.38 -0.43 -7.64
N THR A 23 -7.41 -0.73 -6.90
CA THR A 23 -8.19 0.25 -6.13
C THR A 23 -8.39 -0.28 -4.72
N TRP A 24 -9.01 0.53 -3.85
CA TRP A 24 -9.21 0.14 -2.46
C TRP A 24 -10.11 -1.08 -2.31
N ALA A 25 -9.78 -1.95 -1.37
CA ALA A 25 -10.63 -3.06 -0.98
C ALA A 25 -11.96 -2.54 -0.41
N ASP A 26 -12.95 -3.43 -0.30
CA ASP A 26 -14.31 -3.02 0.08
C ASP A 26 -14.43 -2.59 1.54
N GLN A 27 -13.62 -3.18 2.43
CA GLN A 27 -13.70 -2.91 3.88
C GLN A 27 -12.30 -2.93 4.51
N SER A 28 -12.12 -2.13 5.56
CA SER A 28 -10.87 -2.09 6.34
C SER A 28 -9.64 -1.99 5.42
N PHE A 29 -9.67 -1.03 4.51
CA PHE A 29 -8.71 -0.97 3.42
C PHE A 29 -7.48 -0.11 3.76
N PHE A 30 -7.52 0.70 4.81
CA PHE A 30 -6.41 1.54 5.22
C PHE A 30 -6.45 1.75 6.73
N GLY A 31 -5.35 1.47 7.41
CA GLY A 31 -5.33 1.62 8.86
C GLY A 31 -4.10 1.02 9.50
N LEU A 32 -4.22 0.66 10.75
CA LEU A 32 -3.13 0.21 11.61
C LEU A 32 -3.33 -1.22 12.08
N GLY A 33 -2.23 -1.94 12.25
CA GLY A 33 -2.19 -3.28 12.79
C GLY A 33 -0.78 -3.64 13.22
N GLY A 34 -0.56 -4.91 13.59
CA GLY A 34 0.70 -5.38 14.14
C GLY A 34 1.63 -6.01 13.12
N TYR A 35 2.91 -5.64 13.21
CA TYR A 35 3.99 -6.25 12.45
C TYR A 35 4.11 -7.73 12.81
N GLU A 36 4.27 -8.61 11.82
CA GLU A 36 4.34 -10.06 11.96
C GLU A 36 3.08 -10.70 12.60
N ALA A 37 2.01 -9.93 12.77
CA ALA A 37 0.85 -10.38 13.52
C ALA A 37 -0.45 -10.29 12.74
N ASP A 38 -0.74 -9.16 12.11
CA ASP A 38 -2.01 -8.93 11.45
C ASP A 38 -1.90 -9.01 9.93
N PRO A 39 -2.94 -9.51 9.24
CA PRO A 39 -2.97 -9.57 7.78
C PRO A 39 -3.48 -8.27 7.15
N GLY A 40 -3.84 -7.29 7.93
CA GLY A 40 -4.39 -6.01 7.51
C GLY A 40 -4.71 -5.15 8.72
N PRO A 41 -5.46 -4.04 8.51
CA PRO A 41 -5.85 -3.17 9.62
C PRO A 41 -6.67 -3.91 10.67
N ALA A 42 -6.19 -3.95 11.91
CA ALA A 42 -6.85 -4.64 13.01
C ALA A 42 -7.11 -3.74 14.22
N TRP A 43 -6.31 -2.67 14.37
CA TRP A 43 -6.42 -1.76 15.51
C TRP A 43 -7.23 -0.51 15.18
N PHE A 44 -7.11 -0.04 13.96
CA PHE A 44 -7.77 1.17 13.48
C PHE A 44 -7.92 1.06 11.97
N ALA A 45 -9.11 1.34 11.47
CA ALA A 45 -9.37 1.42 10.03
C ALA A 45 -9.94 2.79 9.71
N ALA A 46 -9.28 3.52 8.82
CA ALA A 46 -9.73 4.84 8.41
C ALA A 46 -10.82 4.72 7.33
N SER A 47 -11.86 5.52 7.47
CA SER A 47 -12.85 5.70 6.42
C SER A 47 -12.36 6.69 5.37
N VAL A 48 -13.06 6.77 4.23
CA VAL A 48 -12.79 7.78 3.22
C VAL A 48 -12.85 9.19 3.82
N GLU A 49 -13.82 9.45 4.68
CA GLU A 49 -14.00 10.75 5.33
C GLU A 49 -12.81 11.11 6.22
N ILE A 50 -12.26 10.13 6.95
CA ILE A 50 -11.08 10.36 7.79
C ILE A 50 -9.86 10.63 6.92
N MET A 51 -9.66 9.88 5.83
CA MET A 51 -8.56 10.10 4.90
C MET A 51 -8.64 11.48 4.26
N ASP A 52 -9.84 11.90 3.85
CA ASP A 52 -10.06 13.21 3.25
C ASP A 52 -9.79 14.33 4.27
N MET A 53 -10.12 14.11 5.54
CA MET A 53 -9.82 15.05 6.61
C MET A 53 -8.31 15.19 6.80
N PHE A 54 -7.55 14.10 6.76
CA PHE A 54 -6.08 14.14 6.84
C PHE A 54 -5.50 15.03 5.74
N THR A 55 -5.92 14.84 4.49
CA THR A 55 -5.39 15.63 3.37
C THR A 55 -5.83 17.10 3.44
N LEU A 56 -7.00 17.39 4.00
CA LEU A 56 -7.50 18.75 4.16
C LEU A 56 -6.68 19.53 5.20
N TYR A 57 -6.34 18.90 6.32
CA TYR A 57 -5.70 19.59 7.45
C TYR A 57 -4.19 19.39 7.55
N MET A 58 -3.58 18.52 6.73
CA MET A 58 -2.16 18.23 6.77
C MET A 58 -1.46 18.68 5.49
N PRO A 59 -0.81 19.86 5.50
CA PRO A 59 -0.15 20.38 4.28
C PRO A 59 0.88 19.44 3.65
N THR A 60 1.53 18.59 4.46
CA THR A 60 2.54 17.66 3.96
C THR A 60 1.98 16.56 3.07
N ILE A 61 0.67 16.30 3.14
CA ILE A 61 0.01 15.25 2.36
C ILE A 61 -1.18 15.77 1.55
N ASN A 62 -1.38 17.10 1.45
CA ASN A 62 -2.52 17.63 0.69
C ASN A 62 -2.43 17.31 -0.80
N HIS A 63 -1.23 16.97 -1.30
CA HIS A 63 -1.06 16.49 -2.68
C HIS A 63 -1.65 15.11 -2.92
N LEU A 64 -2.08 14.40 -1.86
CA LEU A 64 -2.78 13.11 -1.97
C LEU A 64 -4.31 13.27 -2.02
N THR A 65 -4.82 14.51 -2.09
CA THR A 65 -6.27 14.79 -2.13
C THR A 65 -6.96 14.02 -3.25
N GLY A 66 -8.08 13.36 -2.91
CA GLY A 66 -8.86 12.55 -3.85
C GLY A 66 -8.40 11.10 -3.96
N GLU A 67 -7.25 10.74 -3.40
CA GLU A 67 -6.72 9.37 -3.52
C GLU A 67 -7.42 8.37 -2.61
N SER A 68 -8.19 8.83 -1.63
CA SER A 68 -9.02 7.96 -0.79
C SER A 68 -10.06 7.16 -1.57
N THR A 69 -10.37 7.58 -2.79
CA THR A 69 -11.27 6.90 -3.72
C THR A 69 -10.62 6.65 -5.08
N GLY A 70 -9.29 6.73 -5.14
CA GLY A 70 -8.54 6.62 -6.37
C GLY A 70 -8.11 5.22 -6.73
N SER A 71 -7.12 5.15 -7.62
CA SER A 71 -6.54 3.90 -8.11
C SER A 71 -5.08 4.09 -8.46
N MET A 72 -4.36 2.97 -8.60
CA MET A 72 -2.99 2.98 -9.13
C MET A 72 -2.82 1.86 -10.13
N THR A 73 -2.04 2.12 -11.17
CA THR A 73 -1.74 1.15 -12.22
C THR A 73 -0.26 0.82 -12.18
N LEU A 74 0.05 -0.46 -12.07
CA LEU A 74 1.41 -0.99 -12.12
C LEU A 74 1.63 -1.69 -13.45
N ASP A 75 2.83 -1.57 -14.05
CA ASP A 75 3.10 -2.22 -15.33
C ASP A 75 4.38 -3.07 -15.29
N ILE A 76 4.58 -3.85 -16.36
CA ILE A 76 5.71 -4.77 -16.47
C ILE A 76 7.06 -4.06 -16.57
N ASP A 77 7.07 -2.79 -16.99
CA ASP A 77 8.30 -2.02 -17.12
C ASP A 77 8.76 -1.41 -15.78
N GLY A 78 8.02 -1.65 -14.70
CA GLY A 78 8.32 -1.13 -13.39
C GLY A 78 7.86 0.31 -13.18
N ASN A 79 6.89 0.77 -13.94
CA ASN A 79 6.30 2.09 -13.80
C ASN A 79 4.95 2.00 -13.13
N PHE A 80 4.57 3.03 -12.37
CA PHE A 80 3.22 3.13 -11.86
C PHE A 80 2.69 4.56 -12.00
N SER A 81 1.37 4.65 -12.02
CA SER A 81 0.65 5.92 -12.02
C SER A 81 -0.49 5.86 -11.03
N VAL A 82 -0.83 7.01 -10.46
CA VAL A 82 -1.88 7.16 -9.45
C VAL A 82 -2.94 8.11 -9.98
N ALA A 83 -4.21 7.74 -9.85
CA ALA A 83 -5.34 8.57 -10.18
C ALA A 83 -6.13 8.91 -8.90
N PRO A 84 -6.73 10.09 -8.76
CA PRO A 84 -6.90 11.13 -9.79
C PRO A 84 -5.74 12.12 -9.92
N THR A 85 -4.73 12.06 -9.05
CA THR A 85 -3.68 13.08 -8.99
C THR A 85 -2.73 13.05 -10.18
N GLY A 86 -2.58 11.91 -10.87
CA GLY A 86 -1.70 11.78 -12.03
C GLY A 86 -0.23 11.58 -11.66
N ARG A 87 0.07 11.35 -10.39
CA ARG A 87 1.44 11.13 -9.95
C ARG A 87 1.98 9.84 -10.56
N THR A 88 3.22 9.87 -11.00
CA THR A 88 3.92 8.71 -11.56
C THR A 88 5.18 8.40 -10.76
N GLY A 89 5.62 7.16 -10.83
CA GLY A 89 6.85 6.72 -10.21
C GLY A 89 7.28 5.38 -10.78
N THR A 90 8.35 4.84 -10.22
CA THR A 90 8.84 3.51 -10.57
C THR A 90 8.83 2.62 -9.34
N PHE A 91 8.79 1.31 -9.55
CA PHE A 91 8.84 0.36 -8.46
C PHE A 91 9.71 -0.84 -8.79
N THR A 92 10.23 -1.46 -7.75
CA THR A 92 10.88 -2.77 -7.80
C THR A 92 10.26 -3.66 -6.75
N TYR A 93 10.38 -4.96 -6.94
CA TYR A 93 9.84 -5.94 -6.00
C TYR A 93 10.85 -7.06 -5.77
N ASP A 94 10.76 -7.72 -4.61
CA ASP A 94 11.57 -8.87 -4.28
C ASP A 94 10.70 -9.85 -3.48
N PHE A 95 10.25 -10.93 -4.13
CA PHE A 95 9.43 -11.95 -3.51
C PHE A 95 10.24 -13.02 -2.76
N ASP A 96 11.57 -12.85 -2.68
CA ASP A 96 12.44 -13.69 -1.85
C ASP A 96 12.74 -13.03 -0.49
N ASP A 97 12.57 -11.72 -0.38
CA ASP A 97 12.78 -10.97 0.87
C ASP A 97 11.49 -10.97 1.68
N ILE A 98 11.33 -12.00 2.50
CA ILE A 98 10.09 -12.26 3.23
C ILE A 98 10.29 -12.20 4.73
N VAL A 99 9.22 -11.88 5.46
CA VAL A 99 9.09 -12.11 6.89
C VAL A 99 8.28 -13.40 7.05
N PRO A 100 8.88 -14.50 7.56
CA PRO A 100 8.21 -15.80 7.60
C PRO A 100 6.83 -15.75 8.25
N ASN A 101 5.88 -16.44 7.63
CA ASN A 101 4.48 -16.55 8.08
C ASN A 101 3.69 -15.23 8.07
N TRP A 102 4.22 -14.17 7.48
CA TRP A 102 3.53 -12.89 7.45
C TRP A 102 3.62 -12.20 6.09
N SER A 103 4.80 -11.96 5.55
CA SER A 103 4.93 -11.30 4.25
C SER A 103 5.42 -12.26 3.18
N VAL A 104 5.11 -11.93 1.92
CA VAL A 104 5.50 -12.73 0.75
C VAL A 104 6.54 -12.03 -0.11
N GLY A 105 6.94 -10.80 0.25
CA GLY A 105 7.94 -10.04 -0.47
C GLY A 105 8.02 -8.61 -0.01
N LYS A 106 8.80 -7.83 -0.75
CA LYS A 106 8.95 -6.38 -0.53
C LYS A 106 8.73 -5.61 -1.83
N LEU A 107 8.25 -4.39 -1.67
CA LEU A 107 8.03 -3.43 -2.75
C LEU A 107 8.80 -2.15 -2.40
N LYS A 108 9.54 -1.60 -3.36
CA LYS A 108 10.21 -0.31 -3.23
C LYS A 108 9.71 0.63 -4.31
N VAL A 109 9.51 1.89 -3.96
CA VAL A 109 8.95 2.90 -4.86
C VAL A 109 9.78 4.18 -4.84
N THR A 110 9.72 4.93 -5.95
CA THR A 110 10.41 6.22 -6.09
C THR A 110 9.50 7.43 -5.86
N ALA A 111 8.20 7.18 -5.71
CA ALA A 111 7.20 8.20 -5.41
C ALA A 111 6.09 7.55 -4.58
N PRO A 112 5.27 8.33 -3.86
CA PRO A 112 4.18 7.75 -3.06
C PRO A 112 3.20 6.92 -3.91
N ILE A 113 2.84 5.75 -3.39
CA ILE A 113 1.75 4.93 -3.96
C ILE A 113 0.41 5.60 -3.71
N LEU A 114 -0.68 4.98 -4.15
CA LEU A 114 -2.04 5.46 -3.88
C LEU A 114 -2.22 5.71 -2.38
N TYR A 115 -2.47 6.96 -2.03
CA TYR A 115 -2.57 7.43 -0.64
C TYR A 115 -1.41 6.94 0.22
N GLY A 116 -0.19 7.10 -0.28
CA GLY A 116 1.02 6.50 0.27
C GLY A 116 1.59 7.18 1.50
N THR A 117 0.76 7.61 2.44
CA THR A 117 1.21 8.11 3.75
C THR A 117 1.02 7.06 4.83
N ALA A 118 2.03 6.86 5.66
CA ALA A 118 1.87 6.09 6.88
C ALA A 118 1.11 6.91 7.92
N ILE A 119 0.44 6.24 8.84
CA ILE A 119 -0.26 6.84 9.97
C ILE A 119 0.18 6.16 11.27
N ALA A 120 0.04 6.87 12.38
CA ALA A 120 0.30 6.31 13.71
C ALA A 120 -0.81 6.71 14.67
N LEU A 121 -0.99 5.95 15.74
CA LEU A 121 -1.98 6.26 16.77
C LEU A 121 -1.61 7.54 17.50
N VAL A 122 -2.59 8.42 17.66
CA VAL A 122 -2.47 9.67 18.43
C VAL A 122 -3.76 9.80 19.25
N GLY A 123 -3.65 9.59 20.56
CA GLY A 123 -4.82 9.56 21.42
C GLY A 123 -5.75 8.40 21.03
N GLU A 124 -7.02 8.71 20.77
CA GLU A 124 -8.04 7.72 20.35
C GLU A 124 -8.16 7.60 18.83
N GLY A 125 -7.35 8.32 18.07
CA GLY A 125 -7.38 8.31 16.61
C GLY A 125 -6.02 8.04 16.03
N ALA A 126 -5.78 8.58 14.83
CA ALA A 126 -4.52 8.43 14.12
C ALA A 126 -4.17 9.71 13.38
N ALA A 127 -2.90 9.85 13.02
CA ALA A 127 -2.42 10.98 12.23
C ALA A 127 -1.32 10.53 11.27
N PRO A 128 -1.22 11.16 10.08
CA PRO A 128 -0.14 10.91 9.12
C PRO A 128 1.23 11.21 9.71
N THR A 129 2.23 10.41 9.32
CA THR A 129 3.59 10.50 9.84
C THR A 129 4.64 10.76 8.76
N TYR A 130 4.72 9.90 7.73
CA TYR A 130 5.72 10.03 6.66
C TYR A 130 5.22 9.35 5.39
N LEU A 131 5.95 9.51 4.29
CA LEU A 131 5.65 8.88 3.00
C LEU A 131 6.63 7.72 2.80
N PRO A 132 6.22 6.45 3.05
CA PRO A 132 7.12 5.31 2.90
C PRO A 132 7.56 5.10 1.46
N THR A 133 8.80 4.61 1.29
CA THR A 133 9.34 4.19 0.00
C THR A 133 9.57 2.68 -0.06
N GLU A 134 9.45 1.99 1.05
CA GLU A 134 9.55 0.52 1.13
C GLU A 134 8.34 -0.03 1.86
N PHE A 135 7.83 -1.14 1.34
CA PHE A 135 6.64 -1.81 1.87
C PHE A 135 6.90 -3.31 1.99
N PHE A 136 6.34 -3.92 3.03
CA PHE A 136 6.16 -5.36 3.05
C PHE A 136 4.95 -5.69 2.18
N ILE A 137 5.08 -6.72 1.34
CA ILE A 137 3.93 -7.28 0.63
C ILE A 137 3.40 -8.40 1.51
N VAL A 138 2.30 -8.12 2.21
CA VAL A 138 1.70 -9.08 3.15
C VAL A 138 0.89 -10.13 2.40
N LYS A 139 0.24 -9.71 1.33
CA LYS A 139 -0.54 -10.60 0.48
C LYS A 139 -0.51 -10.09 -0.95
N CYS A 140 -0.37 -11.00 -1.90
CA CYS A 140 -0.49 -10.70 -3.32
C CYS A 140 -1.04 -11.92 -4.05
N ASP A 141 -2.26 -11.80 -4.55
CA ASP A 141 -2.88 -12.80 -5.41
C ASP A 141 -3.71 -12.08 -6.48
N ALA A 142 -4.45 -12.82 -7.29
CA ALA A 142 -5.21 -12.22 -8.40
C ALA A 142 -6.22 -11.18 -7.93
N ASN A 143 -6.71 -11.26 -6.69
CA ASN A 143 -7.80 -10.44 -6.17
C ASN A 143 -7.40 -9.53 -5.00
N ASN A 144 -6.20 -9.69 -4.45
CA ASN A 144 -5.78 -8.98 -3.25
C ASN A 144 -4.33 -8.51 -3.34
N LEU A 145 -4.10 -7.28 -2.94
CA LEU A 145 -2.75 -6.76 -2.68
C LEU A 145 -2.80 -6.05 -1.34
N VAL A 146 -2.05 -6.55 -0.36
CA VAL A 146 -1.94 -5.94 0.95
C VAL A 146 -0.50 -5.53 1.19
N LEU A 147 -0.29 -4.24 1.41
CA LEU A 147 1.01 -3.65 1.69
C LEU A 147 1.04 -3.17 3.13
N ALA A 148 2.22 -3.19 3.73
CA ALA A 148 2.42 -2.67 5.09
C ALA A 148 3.74 -1.92 5.16
N ALA A 149 3.80 -0.91 6.02
CA ALA A 149 5.01 -0.18 6.34
C ALA A 149 4.99 0.22 7.81
N PRO A 150 6.17 0.46 8.43
CA PRO A 150 6.19 0.96 9.80
C PRO A 150 5.34 2.22 9.94
N ALA A 151 4.65 2.35 11.07
CA ALA A 151 3.77 3.49 11.32
C ALA A 151 4.55 4.81 11.42
N GLU A 152 5.80 4.76 11.86
CA GLU A 152 6.68 5.92 11.94
C GLU A 152 8.02 5.62 11.29
N GLU A 153 8.61 6.64 10.65
CA GLU A 153 9.88 6.49 9.96
C GLU A 153 10.99 6.09 10.93
N GLY A 154 11.75 5.05 10.58
CA GLY A 154 12.89 4.61 11.37
C GLY A 154 12.55 3.88 12.65
N GLN A 155 11.27 3.57 12.91
CA GLN A 155 10.91 2.85 14.12
C GLN A 155 11.48 1.43 14.14
N ALA A 156 11.74 0.90 15.33
CA ALA A 156 12.16 -0.48 15.50
C ALA A 156 10.99 -1.43 15.18
N LEU A 157 11.31 -2.54 14.51
CA LEU A 157 10.34 -3.57 14.17
C LEU A 157 10.53 -4.78 15.10
N TYR A 158 9.47 -5.20 15.72
CA TYR A 158 9.38 -6.37 16.57
C TYR A 158 7.94 -6.87 16.51
N PRO A 159 7.65 -8.12 16.90
CA PRO A 159 6.26 -8.62 16.85
C PRO A 159 5.30 -7.66 17.53
N TRP A 160 4.19 -7.34 16.82
CA TRP A 160 3.16 -6.39 17.23
C TRP A 160 3.58 -4.90 17.17
N ALA A 161 4.75 -4.57 16.62
CA ALA A 161 5.07 -3.17 16.35
C ALA A 161 4.04 -2.58 15.39
N ALA A 162 3.72 -1.30 15.56
CA ALA A 162 2.68 -0.65 14.76
C ALA A 162 3.08 -0.55 13.29
N CYS A 163 2.20 -0.99 12.40
CA CYS A 163 2.35 -0.84 10.94
C CYS A 163 1.09 -0.21 10.36
N THR A 164 1.28 0.60 9.32
CA THR A 164 0.20 1.05 8.47
C THR A 164 -0.03 0.01 7.38
N PHE A 165 -1.29 -0.26 7.05
CA PHE A 165 -1.68 -1.22 6.03
C PHE A 165 -2.48 -0.56 4.93
N TRP A 166 -2.24 -0.99 3.68
CA TRP A 166 -2.97 -0.61 2.47
C TRP A 166 -3.51 -1.87 1.84
N CYS A 167 -4.82 -1.98 1.71
CA CYS A 167 -5.47 -3.16 1.13
C CYS A 167 -6.17 -2.79 -0.16
N PHE A 168 -5.80 -3.47 -1.23
CA PHE A 168 -6.30 -3.20 -2.57
C PHE A 168 -6.95 -4.42 -3.19
N LYS A 169 -7.85 -4.15 -4.14
CA LYS A 169 -8.45 -5.13 -5.04
C LYS A 169 -8.27 -4.67 -6.48
N PRO A 170 -8.38 -5.56 -7.47
CA PRO A 170 -8.37 -5.12 -8.87
C PRO A 170 -9.52 -4.15 -9.13
N LYS A 171 -9.24 -3.12 -9.89
CA LYS A 171 -10.28 -2.19 -10.33
C LYS A 171 -11.12 -2.87 -11.42
N PRO A 172 -12.46 -2.87 -11.30
CA PRO A 172 -13.35 -3.45 -12.31
C PRO A 172 -13.21 -2.77 -13.66
#